data_8c1e2c0b9abafca8196b14bd3f5ff889
#
_entry.id   8c1e2c0b9abafca8196b14bd3f5ff889
#
_cell.length_a   1.000
_cell.length_b   1.000
_cell.length_c   1.000
_cell.angle_alpha   90.00
_cell.angle_beta   90.00
_cell.angle_gamma   90.00
#
_symmetry.space_group_name_H-M   'P 1'
#
loop_
_entity.id
_entity.type
_entity.pdbx_description
1 polymer ?
#
loop_
_entity_poly.entity_id
_entity_poly.type
_entity_poly.pdbx_seq_one_letter_code
_entity_poly.pdbx_strand_id
1 'polypeptide(L)'
;MPIRLFPGEKLLRKITSILAGLLLGSLLLTPLAQAKGFEEQAGDVGQLLIPAAAYGLTFLKHDQEGRYQFYKSYATTLVATYSLKYLIDKKRPNGGDHSFPSGHTASAFAGAAFLQQRYGLKLGIPAYLAAAFVGVSRVDCKAHDYVDVSAGAAIGILSNLYFTTRFKDVTISPMVDSDTVGATVSFKW
;
A
#
# COMPACT_ATOMS: atom_id res chain seq x y z
N MET A 1 -38.86 -18.98 4.96
CA MET A 1 -37.70 -19.67 5.55
C MET A 1 -36.57 -18.63 5.60
N PRO A 2 -36.15 -18.14 6.76
CA PRO A 2 -35.15 -17.08 6.84
C PRO A 2 -33.76 -17.66 6.55
N ILE A 3 -33.06 -17.06 5.60
CA ILE A 3 -31.69 -17.42 5.23
C ILE A 3 -30.76 -17.05 6.42
N ARG A 4 -30.20 -18.06 7.08
CA ARG A 4 -29.16 -17.86 8.11
C ARG A 4 -27.86 -17.46 7.41
N LEU A 5 -27.50 -16.20 7.55
CA LEU A 5 -26.20 -15.69 7.12
C LEU A 5 -25.08 -16.33 7.97
N PHE A 6 -24.02 -16.80 7.31
CA PHE A 6 -22.85 -17.37 7.98
C PHE A 6 -22.17 -16.35 8.89
N PRO A 7 -21.56 -16.76 10.01
CA PRO A 7 -20.92 -15.85 10.98
C PRO A 7 -19.89 -14.89 10.34
N GLY A 8 -19.19 -15.31 9.29
CA GLY A 8 -18.22 -14.51 8.55
C GLY A 8 -18.82 -13.34 7.77
N GLU A 9 -20.05 -13.48 7.25
CA GLU A 9 -20.69 -12.37 6.51
C GLU A 9 -21.12 -11.22 7.42
N LYS A 10 -21.51 -11.53 8.66
CA LYS A 10 -21.85 -10.49 9.66
C LYS A 10 -20.62 -9.70 10.09
N LEU A 11 -19.48 -10.36 10.21
CA LEU A 11 -18.21 -9.72 10.54
C LEU A 11 -17.72 -8.85 9.36
N LEU A 12 -17.81 -9.34 8.15
CA LEU A 12 -17.43 -8.60 6.94
C LEU A 12 -18.29 -7.33 6.76
N ARG A 13 -19.62 -7.43 6.96
CA ARG A 13 -20.52 -6.27 6.94
C ARG A 13 -20.20 -5.25 8.05
N LYS A 14 -19.82 -5.70 9.25
CA LYS A 14 -19.39 -4.78 10.32
C LYS A 14 -18.08 -4.08 9.96
N ILE A 15 -17.11 -4.79 9.41
CA ILE A 15 -15.83 -4.20 9.01
C ILE A 15 -16.02 -3.21 7.86
N THR A 16 -16.83 -3.53 6.85
CA THR A 16 -17.15 -2.61 5.75
C THR A 16 -17.92 -1.39 6.23
N SER A 17 -18.85 -1.55 7.18
CA SER A 17 -19.59 -0.42 7.77
C SER A 17 -18.69 0.48 8.63
N ILE A 18 -17.75 -0.07 9.37
CA ILE A 18 -16.77 0.68 10.17
C ILE A 18 -15.79 1.42 9.25
N LEU A 19 -15.29 0.77 8.20
CA LEU A 19 -14.41 1.40 7.20
C LEU A 19 -15.14 2.50 6.41
N ALA A 20 -16.39 2.27 6.04
CA ALA A 20 -17.22 3.29 5.39
C ALA A 20 -17.51 4.46 6.34
N GLY A 21 -17.77 4.22 7.62
CA GLY A 21 -17.97 5.24 8.64
C GLY A 21 -16.70 6.06 8.93
N LEU A 22 -15.53 5.41 8.95
CA LEU A 22 -14.24 6.10 9.11
C LEU A 22 -13.88 6.94 7.87
N LEU A 23 -14.20 6.47 6.66
CA LEU A 23 -14.04 7.24 5.42
C LEU A 23 -15.00 8.44 5.36
N LEU A 24 -16.27 8.28 5.75
CA LEU A 24 -17.22 9.39 5.82
C LEU A 24 -16.89 10.38 6.94
N GLY A 25 -16.44 9.88 8.09
CA GLY A 25 -16.06 10.73 9.24
C GLY A 25 -14.83 11.59 8.97
N SER A 26 -13.88 11.11 8.18
CA SER A 26 -12.71 11.89 7.78
C SER A 26 -13.04 13.01 6.77
N LEU A 27 -14.12 12.88 6.01
CA LEU A 27 -14.60 13.90 5.08
C LEU A 27 -15.27 15.08 5.80
N LEU A 28 -15.78 14.89 7.02
CA LEU A 28 -16.52 15.90 7.77
C LEU A 28 -15.67 16.68 8.80
N LEU A 29 -14.41 16.30 9.02
CA LEU A 29 -13.50 16.94 9.98
C LEU A 29 -12.42 17.78 9.30
N THR A 30 -12.74 18.49 8.21
CA THR A 30 -11.84 19.53 7.68
C THR A 30 -12.10 20.84 8.42
N PRO A 31 -11.21 21.28 9.35
CA PRO A 31 -11.23 22.67 9.78
C PRO A 31 -10.91 23.55 8.55
N LEU A 32 -11.54 24.72 8.46
CA LEU A 32 -11.25 25.78 7.48
C LEU A 32 -9.83 26.33 7.70
N ALA A 33 -8.81 25.51 7.51
CA ALA A 33 -7.42 25.93 7.49
C ALA A 33 -6.97 25.84 6.04
N GLN A 34 -6.80 27.00 5.41
CA GLN A 34 -6.09 27.24 4.16
C GLN A 34 -6.29 26.11 3.13
N ALA A 35 -7.16 26.32 2.16
CA ALA A 35 -7.53 25.28 1.18
C ALA A 35 -6.28 24.76 0.48
N LYS A 36 -5.77 23.63 0.96
CA LYS A 36 -4.76 22.84 0.25
C LYS A 36 -5.32 22.54 -1.13
N GLY A 37 -4.53 22.74 -2.17
CA GLY A 37 -4.94 22.39 -3.52
C GLY A 37 -5.40 20.92 -3.57
N PHE A 38 -6.35 20.62 -4.45
CA PHE A 38 -6.86 19.25 -4.62
C PHE A 38 -5.71 18.21 -4.77
N GLU A 39 -4.66 18.58 -5.49
CA GLU A 39 -3.49 17.72 -5.73
C GLU A 39 -2.71 17.41 -4.45
N GLU A 40 -2.58 18.38 -3.54
CA GLU A 40 -1.93 18.18 -2.25
C GLU A 40 -2.73 17.23 -1.37
N GLN A 41 -4.05 17.44 -1.29
CA GLN A 41 -4.95 16.56 -0.52
C GLN A 41 -4.97 15.14 -1.08
N ALA A 42 -5.05 14.99 -2.40
CA ALA A 42 -5.02 13.68 -3.05
C ALA A 42 -3.69 12.96 -2.81
N GLY A 43 -2.57 13.68 -2.80
CA GLY A 43 -1.26 13.13 -2.43
C GLY A 43 -1.18 12.71 -0.95
N ASP A 44 -1.78 13.49 -0.04
CA ASP A 44 -1.86 13.16 1.39
C ASP A 44 -2.68 11.87 1.63
N VAL A 45 -3.78 11.71 0.90
CA VAL A 45 -4.60 10.49 0.94
C VAL A 45 -3.87 9.32 0.30
N GLY A 46 -3.27 9.53 -0.87
CA GLY A 46 -2.60 8.49 -1.64
C GLY A 46 -1.45 7.81 -0.89
N GLN A 47 -0.68 8.57 -0.11
CA GLN A 47 0.43 8.01 0.70
C GLN A 47 -0.05 6.96 1.72
N LEU A 48 -1.30 7.05 2.18
CA LEU A 48 -1.90 6.12 3.14
C LEU A 48 -2.72 5.04 2.43
N LEU A 49 -3.49 5.43 1.41
CA LEU A 49 -4.43 4.53 0.75
C LEU A 49 -3.72 3.42 -0.03
N ILE A 50 -2.60 3.74 -0.71
CA ILE A 50 -1.88 2.75 -1.51
C ILE A 50 -1.30 1.63 -0.62
N PRO A 51 -0.52 1.90 0.45
CA PRO A 51 -0.04 0.84 1.33
C PRO A 51 -1.16 0.17 2.13
N ALA A 52 -2.23 0.88 2.49
CA ALA A 52 -3.40 0.28 3.14
C ALA A 52 -4.11 -0.71 2.22
N ALA A 53 -4.29 -0.39 0.94
CA ALA A 53 -4.84 -1.30 -0.06
C ALA A 53 -3.94 -2.52 -0.27
N ALA A 54 -2.62 -2.31 -0.34
CA ALA A 54 -1.64 -3.38 -0.46
C ALA A 54 -1.71 -4.36 0.73
N TYR A 55 -1.75 -3.83 1.93
CA TYR A 55 -1.90 -4.62 3.15
C TYR A 55 -3.26 -5.31 3.24
N GLY A 56 -4.34 -4.58 2.95
CA GLY A 56 -5.72 -5.10 2.94
C GLY A 56 -5.91 -6.27 1.98
N LEU A 57 -5.26 -6.23 0.82
CA LEU A 57 -5.31 -7.31 -0.16
C LEU A 57 -4.74 -8.63 0.37
N THR A 58 -3.76 -8.58 1.29
CA THR A 58 -3.21 -9.79 1.92
C THR A 58 -4.27 -10.55 2.73
N PHE A 59 -5.23 -9.85 3.34
CA PHE A 59 -6.34 -10.48 4.06
C PHE A 59 -7.34 -11.10 3.09
N LEU A 60 -7.69 -10.38 2.01
CA LEU A 60 -8.62 -10.89 1.00
C LEU A 60 -8.08 -12.14 0.30
N LYS A 61 -6.76 -12.23 0.16
CA LYS A 61 -6.08 -13.40 -0.44
C LYS A 61 -5.63 -14.45 0.57
N HIS A 62 -5.98 -14.29 1.86
CA HIS A 62 -5.51 -15.17 2.94
C HIS A 62 -3.97 -15.34 2.96
N ASP A 63 -3.24 -14.32 2.51
CA ASP A 63 -1.80 -14.33 2.33
C ASP A 63 -1.06 -13.93 3.61
N GLN A 64 -0.87 -14.90 4.51
CA GLN A 64 -0.21 -14.67 5.79
C GLN A 64 1.27 -14.31 5.64
N GLU A 65 1.97 -14.96 4.71
CA GLU A 65 3.37 -14.66 4.41
C GLU A 65 3.53 -13.26 3.81
N GLY A 66 2.62 -12.86 2.92
CA GLY A 66 2.60 -11.51 2.36
C GLY A 66 2.40 -10.44 3.43
N ARG A 67 1.55 -10.68 4.46
CA ARG A 67 1.43 -9.75 5.59
C ARG A 67 2.74 -9.53 6.32
N TYR A 68 3.46 -10.62 6.59
CA TYR A 68 4.74 -10.56 7.26
C TYR A 68 5.81 -9.85 6.43
N GLN A 69 5.85 -10.15 5.12
CA GLN A 69 6.75 -9.48 4.17
C GLN A 69 6.42 -7.98 4.04
N PHE A 70 5.14 -7.62 4.00
CA PHE A 70 4.71 -6.23 4.00
C PHE A 70 5.19 -5.49 5.23
N TYR A 71 5.03 -6.05 6.43
CA TYR A 71 5.54 -5.43 7.66
C TYR A 71 7.03 -5.14 7.60
N LYS A 72 7.82 -6.12 7.16
CA LYS A 72 9.27 -5.95 7.07
C LYS A 72 9.65 -4.86 6.07
N SER A 73 9.11 -4.94 4.86
CA SER A 73 9.43 -3.97 3.80
C SER A 73 8.96 -2.57 4.15
N TYR A 74 7.75 -2.43 4.68
CA TYR A 74 7.19 -1.14 5.02
C TYR A 74 7.88 -0.51 6.24
N ALA A 75 8.14 -1.29 7.29
CA ALA A 75 8.90 -0.83 8.45
C ALA A 75 10.31 -0.38 8.04
N THR A 76 11.00 -1.15 7.19
CA THR A 76 12.33 -0.76 6.67
C THR A 76 12.25 0.54 5.86
N THR A 77 11.22 0.70 5.03
CA THR A 77 10.98 1.95 4.30
C THR A 77 10.84 3.13 5.25
N LEU A 78 10.02 3.00 6.30
CA LEU A 78 9.81 4.08 7.27
C LEU A 78 11.11 4.38 8.04
N VAL A 79 11.78 3.37 8.58
CA VAL A 79 13.02 3.54 9.33
C VAL A 79 14.08 4.22 8.48
N ALA A 80 14.32 3.74 7.26
CA ALA A 80 15.30 4.35 6.35
C ALA A 80 14.93 5.80 6.00
N THR A 81 13.67 6.05 5.67
CA THR A 81 13.17 7.40 5.31
C THR A 81 13.35 8.37 6.46
N TYR A 82 12.89 8.02 7.66
CA TYR A 82 12.96 8.93 8.80
C TYR A 82 14.38 9.09 9.34
N SER A 83 15.21 8.04 9.30
CA SER A 83 16.64 8.16 9.66
C SER A 83 17.34 9.15 8.74
N LEU A 84 17.20 9.03 7.43
CA LEU A 84 17.79 9.96 6.47
C LEU A 84 17.23 11.38 6.63
N LYS A 85 15.94 11.52 6.93
CA LYS A 85 15.29 12.81 7.13
C LYS A 85 15.89 13.62 8.28
N TYR A 86 16.30 12.95 9.35
CA TYR A 86 16.95 13.60 10.49
C TYR A 86 18.47 13.72 10.34
N LEU A 87 19.09 12.83 9.56
CA LEU A 87 20.53 12.90 9.28
C LEU A 87 20.89 13.97 8.24
N ILE A 88 19.97 14.22 7.30
CA ILE A 88 20.18 15.17 6.21
C ILE A 88 19.23 16.35 6.40
N ASP A 89 19.75 17.41 7.00
CA ASP A 89 18.98 18.65 7.24
C ASP A 89 18.88 19.49 5.96
N LYS A 90 17.98 19.03 5.05
CA LYS A 90 17.69 19.73 3.80
C LYS A 90 16.44 20.57 3.94
N LYS A 91 16.51 21.85 3.59
CA LYS A 91 15.34 22.74 3.54
C LYS A 91 14.40 22.36 2.40
N ARG A 92 13.12 22.50 2.65
CA ARG A 92 12.08 22.33 1.62
C ARG A 92 12.02 23.54 0.70
N PRO A 93 11.56 23.39 -0.56
CA PRO A 93 11.34 24.53 -1.45
C PRO A 93 10.36 25.60 -0.88
N ASN A 94 9.42 25.19 -0.01
CA ASN A 94 8.49 26.09 0.67
C ASN A 94 9.04 26.69 1.98
N GLY A 95 10.31 26.46 2.32
CA GLY A 95 10.99 26.98 3.52
C GLY A 95 10.90 26.09 4.77
N GLY A 96 10.15 25.00 4.75
CA GLY A 96 10.11 24.04 5.86
C GLY A 96 11.40 23.20 5.98
N ASP A 97 11.51 22.48 7.09
CA ASP A 97 12.68 21.64 7.40
C ASP A 97 12.50 20.18 6.97
N HIS A 98 13.62 19.43 7.01
CA HIS A 98 13.66 17.99 6.80
C HIS A 98 13.00 17.53 5.49
N SER A 99 13.44 18.12 4.36
CA SER A 99 12.90 17.81 3.04
C SER A 99 13.25 16.39 2.60
N PHE A 100 14.52 15.99 2.74
CA PHE A 100 15.03 14.74 2.17
C PHE A 100 14.97 13.57 3.15
N PRO A 101 14.56 12.39 2.66
CA PRO A 101 13.79 12.12 1.44
C PRO A 101 12.28 12.36 1.64
N SER A 102 11.48 12.31 0.55
CA SER A 102 10.03 12.46 0.64
C SER A 102 9.37 11.24 1.29
N GLY A 103 8.78 11.42 2.48
CA GLY A 103 8.07 10.35 3.20
C GLY A 103 6.78 9.92 2.51
N HIS A 104 6.03 10.85 1.91
CA HIS A 104 4.80 10.57 1.16
C HIS A 104 5.10 9.65 -0.02
N THR A 105 6.15 9.99 -0.77
CA THR A 105 6.57 9.21 -1.93
C THR A 105 7.10 7.84 -1.50
N ALA A 106 7.92 7.77 -0.45
CA ALA A 106 8.45 6.51 0.06
C ALA A 106 7.33 5.54 0.47
N SER A 107 6.32 6.03 1.20
CA SER A 107 5.15 5.25 1.62
C SER A 107 4.33 4.76 0.42
N ALA A 108 3.99 5.65 -0.53
CA ALA A 108 3.21 5.30 -1.70
C ALA A 108 3.92 4.26 -2.58
N PHE A 109 5.22 4.47 -2.85
CA PHE A 109 6.01 3.54 -3.65
C PHE A 109 6.28 2.21 -2.93
N ALA A 110 6.36 2.19 -1.60
CA ALA A 110 6.43 0.94 -0.85
C ALA A 110 5.17 0.09 -1.04
N GLY A 111 3.98 0.69 -0.95
CA GLY A 111 2.73 0.00 -1.22
C GLY A 111 2.62 -0.50 -2.67
N ALA A 112 2.99 0.33 -3.65
CA ALA A 112 2.98 -0.02 -5.07
C ALA A 112 3.97 -1.14 -5.40
N ALA A 113 5.19 -1.06 -4.87
CA ALA A 113 6.22 -2.06 -5.05
C ALA A 113 5.82 -3.41 -4.44
N PHE A 114 5.19 -3.40 -3.26
CA PHE A 114 4.65 -4.62 -2.66
C PHE A 114 3.60 -5.27 -3.56
N LEU A 115 2.63 -4.50 -4.06
CA LEU A 115 1.60 -5.02 -4.95
C LEU A 115 2.19 -5.64 -6.21
N GLN A 116 3.19 -5.00 -6.80
CA GLN A 116 3.85 -5.51 -8.01
C GLN A 116 4.67 -6.76 -7.72
N GLN A 117 5.51 -6.76 -6.69
CA GLN A 117 6.37 -7.89 -6.34
C GLN A 117 5.55 -9.10 -5.90
N ARG A 118 4.54 -8.88 -5.04
CA ARG A 118 3.75 -9.97 -4.48
C ARG A 118 2.71 -10.50 -5.44
N TYR A 119 1.96 -9.61 -6.11
CA TYR A 119 0.77 -9.97 -6.88
C TYR A 119 0.88 -9.70 -8.38
N GLY A 120 2.00 -9.15 -8.84
CA GLY A 120 2.33 -8.99 -10.24
C GLY A 120 1.89 -7.67 -10.85
N LEU A 121 2.21 -7.52 -12.15
CA LEU A 121 2.09 -6.26 -12.90
C LEU A 121 0.66 -5.73 -13.01
N LYS A 122 -0.35 -6.60 -13.05
CA LYS A 122 -1.76 -6.17 -13.18
C LYS A 122 -2.20 -5.25 -12.04
N LEU A 123 -1.70 -5.48 -10.82
CA LEU A 123 -1.94 -4.64 -9.65
C LEU A 123 -0.83 -3.60 -9.45
N GLY A 124 0.39 -3.93 -9.84
CA GLY A 124 1.54 -3.06 -9.69
C GLY A 124 1.47 -1.81 -10.57
N ILE A 125 1.14 -1.95 -11.86
CA ILE A 125 1.11 -0.81 -12.79
C ILE A 125 0.17 0.31 -12.31
N PRO A 126 -1.12 0.07 -12.03
CA PRO A 126 -1.99 1.13 -11.54
C PRO A 126 -1.54 1.70 -10.20
N ALA A 127 -0.97 0.87 -9.31
CA ALA A 127 -0.43 1.34 -8.04
C ALA A 127 0.79 2.25 -8.21
N TYR A 128 1.69 1.94 -9.14
CA TYR A 128 2.83 2.81 -9.46
C TYR A 128 2.41 4.13 -10.10
N LEU A 129 1.40 4.13 -10.96
CA LEU A 129 0.85 5.37 -11.52
C LEU A 129 0.27 6.26 -10.42
N ALA A 130 -0.47 5.68 -9.47
CA ALA A 130 -0.97 6.40 -8.31
C ALA A 130 0.17 6.91 -7.40
N ALA A 131 1.21 6.10 -7.17
CA ALA A 131 2.38 6.51 -6.38
C ALA A 131 3.19 7.63 -7.06
N ALA A 132 3.31 7.58 -8.40
CA ALA A 132 3.94 8.65 -9.17
C ALA A 132 3.16 9.96 -9.05
N PHE A 133 1.82 9.91 -9.11
CA PHE A 133 0.97 11.07 -8.84
C PHE A 133 1.22 11.64 -7.45
N VAL A 134 1.33 10.81 -6.40
CA VAL A 134 1.72 11.27 -5.05
C VAL A 134 3.05 12.00 -5.10
N GLY A 135 4.06 11.46 -5.78
CA GLY A 135 5.36 12.12 -5.93
C GLY A 135 5.27 13.50 -6.60
N VAL A 136 4.57 13.58 -7.74
CA VAL A 136 4.38 14.84 -8.48
C VAL A 136 3.67 15.86 -7.60
N SER A 137 2.60 15.50 -6.91
CA SER A 137 1.87 16.40 -6.02
C SER A 137 2.76 17.05 -4.95
N ARG A 138 3.82 16.33 -4.49
CA ARG A 138 4.78 16.92 -3.50
C ARG A 138 5.70 17.95 -4.10
N VAL A 139 6.02 17.83 -5.39
CA VAL A 139 6.80 18.83 -6.12
C VAL A 139 5.96 20.06 -6.39
N ASP A 140 4.73 19.86 -6.87
CA ASP A 140 3.81 20.94 -7.23
C ASP A 140 3.44 21.83 -6.03
N CYS A 141 3.20 21.22 -4.85
CA CYS A 141 2.97 21.98 -3.61
C CYS A 141 4.26 22.53 -2.97
N LYS A 142 5.42 22.40 -3.62
CA LYS A 142 6.73 22.86 -3.13
C LYS A 142 7.15 22.26 -1.77
N ALA A 143 6.57 21.13 -1.38
CA ALA A 143 6.94 20.43 -0.16
C ALA A 143 8.26 19.66 -0.32
N HIS A 144 8.58 19.24 -1.54
CA HIS A 144 9.77 18.46 -1.91
C HIS A 144 10.24 18.82 -3.32
N ASP A 145 11.51 18.58 -3.63
CA ASP A 145 12.01 18.62 -5.00
C ASP A 145 12.10 17.20 -5.62
N TYR A 146 12.48 17.14 -6.87
CA TYR A 146 12.59 15.87 -7.62
C TYR A 146 13.61 14.89 -6.99
N VAL A 147 14.66 15.38 -6.34
CA VAL A 147 15.67 14.53 -5.68
C VAL A 147 15.05 13.86 -4.46
N ASP A 148 14.29 14.61 -3.65
CA ASP A 148 13.60 14.08 -2.47
C ASP A 148 12.59 12.99 -2.84
N VAL A 149 11.82 13.24 -3.90
CA VAL A 149 10.81 12.33 -4.43
C VAL A 149 11.46 11.07 -5.00
N SER A 150 12.50 11.22 -5.82
CA SER A 150 13.22 10.09 -6.41
C SER A 150 13.88 9.20 -5.35
N ALA A 151 14.50 9.83 -4.33
CA ALA A 151 15.08 9.09 -3.21
C ALA A 151 14.00 8.34 -2.39
N GLY A 152 12.85 8.99 -2.11
CA GLY A 152 11.73 8.34 -1.45
C GLY A 152 11.22 7.13 -2.24
N ALA A 153 11.01 7.29 -3.55
CA ALA A 153 10.59 6.20 -4.44
C ALA A 153 11.60 5.03 -4.42
N ALA A 154 12.89 5.34 -4.52
CA ALA A 154 13.95 4.32 -4.48
C ALA A 154 13.95 3.54 -3.16
N ILE A 155 13.81 4.22 -2.02
CA ILE A 155 13.74 3.55 -0.70
C ILE A 155 12.56 2.58 -0.64
N GLY A 156 11.36 3.03 -1.05
CA GLY A 156 10.16 2.19 -1.05
C GLY A 156 10.28 0.97 -1.94
N ILE A 157 10.84 1.13 -3.16
CA ILE A 157 11.06 0.04 -4.11
C ILE A 157 12.11 -0.94 -3.59
N LEU A 158 13.29 -0.47 -3.18
CA LEU A 158 14.40 -1.31 -2.75
C LEU A 158 14.05 -2.14 -1.51
N SER A 159 13.34 -1.55 -0.55
CA SER A 159 12.85 -2.28 0.63
C SER A 159 11.97 -3.47 0.23
N ASN A 160 11.11 -3.30 -0.77
CA ASN A 160 10.25 -4.39 -1.25
C ASN A 160 11.01 -5.41 -2.10
N LEU A 161 11.95 -5.00 -2.92
CA LEU A 161 12.79 -5.94 -3.68
C LEU A 161 13.53 -6.91 -2.76
N TYR A 162 13.92 -6.46 -1.56
CA TYR A 162 14.65 -7.29 -0.61
C TYR A 162 13.73 -8.23 0.20
N PHE A 163 12.57 -7.75 0.65
CA PHE A 163 11.72 -8.49 1.58
C PHE A 163 10.53 -9.21 0.95
N THR A 164 10.15 -8.88 -0.30
CA THR A 164 8.91 -9.36 -0.89
C THR A 164 9.17 -10.40 -1.99
N THR A 165 8.60 -11.59 -1.82
CA THR A 165 8.60 -12.66 -2.83
C THR A 165 7.22 -12.78 -3.48
N ARG A 166 7.16 -13.40 -4.67
CA ARG A 166 5.91 -13.58 -5.42
C ARG A 166 4.94 -14.49 -4.67
N PHE A 167 3.67 -14.13 -4.69
CA PHE A 167 2.58 -14.96 -4.18
C PHE A 167 2.44 -16.22 -5.04
N LYS A 168 2.46 -17.37 -4.40
CA LYS A 168 2.23 -18.66 -5.06
C LYS A 168 0.85 -19.15 -4.65
N ASP A 169 -0.06 -19.20 -5.60
CA ASP A 169 -1.39 -19.77 -5.40
C ASP A 169 -1.30 -21.27 -5.66
N VAL A 170 -1.39 -22.08 -4.59
CA VAL A 170 -1.36 -23.54 -4.68
C VAL A 170 -2.79 -24.03 -4.46
N THR A 171 -3.40 -24.61 -5.49
CA THR A 171 -4.72 -25.24 -5.39
C THR A 171 -4.55 -26.75 -5.38
N ILE A 172 -5.04 -27.38 -4.31
CA ILE A 172 -5.14 -28.85 -4.21
C ILE A 172 -6.59 -29.22 -4.45
N SER A 173 -6.86 -29.93 -5.53
CA SER A 173 -8.19 -30.43 -5.87
C SER A 173 -8.21 -31.97 -5.75
N PRO A 174 -9.16 -32.56 -4.99
CA PRO A 174 -9.32 -33.99 -4.98
C PRO A 174 -9.74 -34.48 -6.37
N MET A 175 -9.12 -35.55 -6.83
CA MET A 175 -9.49 -36.27 -8.06
C MET A 175 -10.01 -37.64 -7.67
N VAL A 176 -11.29 -37.86 -7.96
CA VAL A 176 -11.94 -39.14 -7.72
C VAL A 176 -12.52 -39.61 -9.06
N ASP A 177 -11.95 -40.70 -9.57
CA ASP A 177 -12.47 -41.42 -10.73
C ASP A 177 -12.83 -42.85 -10.31
N SER A 178 -13.55 -43.58 -11.17
CA SER A 178 -14.06 -44.94 -10.86
C SER A 178 -13.00 -45.92 -10.31
N ASP A 179 -11.74 -45.77 -10.73
CA ASP A 179 -10.64 -46.67 -10.39
C ASP A 179 -9.44 -45.93 -9.75
N THR A 180 -9.53 -44.60 -9.53
CA THR A 180 -8.39 -43.84 -9.02
C THR A 180 -8.86 -42.78 -8.04
N VAL A 181 -8.23 -42.76 -6.86
CA VAL A 181 -8.35 -41.70 -5.87
C VAL A 181 -7.02 -40.98 -5.76
N GLY A 182 -7.00 -39.70 -6.02
CA GLY A 182 -5.76 -38.90 -6.00
C GLY A 182 -6.03 -37.43 -5.69
N ALA A 183 -4.99 -36.58 -5.79
CA ALA A 183 -5.10 -35.13 -5.68
C ALA A 183 -4.29 -34.47 -6.79
N THR A 184 -4.89 -33.48 -7.44
CA THR A 184 -4.21 -32.61 -8.40
C THR A 184 -3.68 -31.39 -7.66
N VAL A 185 -2.37 -31.12 -7.77
CA VAL A 185 -1.74 -29.92 -7.23
C VAL A 185 -1.43 -29.00 -8.40
N SER A 186 -2.12 -27.86 -8.46
CA SER A 186 -1.87 -26.83 -9.47
C SER A 186 -1.20 -25.60 -8.86
N PHE A 187 -0.16 -25.12 -9.55
CA PHE A 187 0.56 -23.91 -9.17
C PHE A 187 0.24 -22.81 -10.18
N LYS A 188 -0.20 -21.65 -9.70
CA LYS A 188 -0.28 -20.42 -10.50
C LYS A 188 0.93 -19.55 -10.18
N TRP A 189 1.71 -19.28 -11.20
CA TRP A 189 2.91 -18.44 -11.14
C TRP A 189 2.60 -16.95 -11.42
#